data_18f1ac6a8276ad68b324776635996d6f
#
_entry.id   18f1ac6a8276ad68b324776635996d6f
#
_cell.length_a   1.000
_cell.length_b   1.000
_cell.length_c   1.000
_cell.angle_alpha   90.00
_cell.angle_beta   90.00
_cell.angle_gamma   90.00
#
_symmetry.space_group_name_H-M   'P 1'
#
loop_
_entity.id
_entity.type
_entity.pdbx_description
1 polymer ?
#
loop_
_entity_poly.entity_id
_entity_poly.type
_entity_poly.pdbx_seq_one_letter_code
_entity_poly.pdbx_strand_id
1 'polypeptide(L)'
;MKRAYIFVIITAFLFGSMEVACKVGGASLDPFQLTFLRFAIGGLVLLPFAIVEMRRRKVRISGKDLLQLAGVGTLGIPISMVLFQMSIMSSNASTVSVLICTSPFFVMLFAHLYTDEKLNREKLIVLAIALIGIVFMLRPWDVQEGNSMFGMVLMLLAAFFFGAYTVAGKTLVSRMGLMAQTSFSFLIGSLILLVIILFMGRPVLAGVTDNLPIILYVGIMVTGLGYFCYFKSIAMSDAATGSFAFFLKPAIAPVLARIILGETILWNTVAGIVLILVASLLNIMGQKKRSAQQRAMEHRKSGGQQ
;
A
#
# COMPACT_ATOMS: atom_id res chain seq x y z
N MET A 1 -8.81 -21.78 -6.78
CA MET A 1 -8.00 -20.79 -7.55
C MET A 1 -8.86 -19.75 -8.30
N LYS A 2 -9.86 -20.12 -9.14
CA LYS A 2 -10.67 -19.12 -9.89
C LYS A 2 -11.30 -18.04 -9.02
N ARG A 3 -11.80 -18.34 -7.84
CA ARG A 3 -12.41 -17.35 -6.92
C ARG A 3 -11.41 -16.35 -6.33
N ALA A 4 -10.14 -16.72 -6.14
CA ALA A 4 -9.11 -15.80 -5.63
C ALA A 4 -8.80 -14.69 -6.64
N TYR A 5 -8.79 -14.99 -7.95
CA TYR A 5 -8.56 -13.99 -8.99
C TYR A 5 -9.65 -12.93 -9.07
N ILE A 6 -10.90 -13.24 -8.72
CA ILE A 6 -11.97 -12.24 -8.64
C ILE A 6 -11.61 -11.17 -7.59
N PHE A 7 -11.17 -11.59 -6.41
CA PHE A 7 -10.73 -10.68 -5.36
C PHE A 7 -9.49 -9.87 -5.78
N VAL A 8 -8.55 -10.47 -6.53
CA VAL A 8 -7.38 -9.76 -7.08
C VAL A 8 -7.82 -8.65 -8.05
N ILE A 9 -8.74 -8.94 -8.97
CA ILE A 9 -9.24 -7.97 -9.95
C ILE A 9 -9.98 -6.82 -9.25
N ILE A 10 -10.85 -7.13 -8.28
CA ILE A 10 -11.56 -6.10 -7.50
C ILE A 10 -10.55 -5.22 -6.75
N THR A 11 -9.57 -5.82 -6.09
CA THR A 11 -8.51 -5.09 -5.39
C THR A 11 -7.72 -4.20 -6.34
N ALA A 12 -7.31 -4.73 -7.51
CA ALA A 12 -6.54 -3.99 -8.51
C ALA A 12 -7.30 -2.76 -9.01
N PHE A 13 -8.60 -2.90 -9.28
CA PHE A 13 -9.43 -1.79 -9.71
C PHE A 13 -9.61 -0.75 -8.59
N LEU A 14 -9.96 -1.16 -7.38
CA LEU A 14 -10.15 -0.27 -6.25
C LEU A 14 -8.86 0.46 -5.88
N PHE A 15 -7.72 -0.25 -5.82
CA PHE A 15 -6.44 0.39 -5.55
C PHE A 15 -5.93 1.22 -6.73
N GLY A 16 -6.26 0.84 -7.98
CA GLY A 16 -5.90 1.61 -9.16
C GLY A 16 -6.68 2.91 -9.31
N SER A 17 -7.89 2.99 -8.75
CA SER A 17 -8.70 4.21 -8.72
C SER A 17 -8.36 5.15 -7.56
N MET A 18 -7.56 4.69 -6.60
CA MET A 18 -7.31 5.38 -5.33
C MET A 18 -6.70 6.78 -5.53
N GLU A 19 -5.64 6.88 -6.31
CA GLU A 19 -4.93 8.15 -6.53
C GLU A 19 -5.82 9.18 -7.22
N VAL A 20 -6.59 8.74 -8.20
CA VAL A 20 -7.54 9.59 -8.92
C VAL A 20 -8.63 10.08 -7.98
N ALA A 21 -9.24 9.17 -7.21
CA ALA A 21 -10.27 9.51 -6.24
C ALA A 21 -9.74 10.44 -5.13
N CYS A 22 -8.54 10.17 -4.62
CA CYS A 22 -7.89 11.03 -3.62
C CYS A 22 -7.51 12.41 -4.19
N LYS A 23 -7.19 12.52 -5.48
CA LYS A 23 -6.91 13.80 -6.14
C LYS A 23 -8.20 14.62 -6.30
N VAL A 24 -9.28 13.98 -6.72
CA VAL A 24 -10.61 14.63 -6.81
C VAL A 24 -11.05 15.14 -5.43
N GLY A 25 -11.00 14.30 -4.39
CA GLY A 25 -11.38 14.71 -3.03
C GLY A 25 -10.47 15.76 -2.43
N GLY A 26 -9.18 15.69 -2.73
CA GLY A 26 -8.20 16.64 -2.22
C GLY A 26 -8.25 18.02 -2.87
N ALA A 27 -9.02 18.21 -3.93
CA ALA A 27 -9.24 19.53 -4.51
C ALA A 27 -9.96 20.49 -3.55
N SER A 28 -10.74 19.94 -2.60
CA SER A 28 -11.57 20.70 -1.65
C SER A 28 -11.35 20.30 -0.19
N LEU A 29 -10.60 19.24 0.08
CA LEU A 29 -10.32 18.75 1.44
C LEU A 29 -8.83 18.87 1.77
N ASP A 30 -8.53 19.18 3.03
CA ASP A 30 -7.16 19.16 3.53
C ASP A 30 -6.57 17.75 3.45
N PRO A 31 -5.28 17.57 3.05
CA PRO A 31 -4.64 16.27 2.94
C PRO A 31 -4.66 15.43 4.22
N PHE A 32 -4.50 16.06 5.37
CA PHE A 32 -4.56 15.39 6.68
C PHE A 32 -5.98 14.92 6.98
N GLN A 33 -6.96 15.78 6.72
CA GLN A 33 -8.39 15.50 6.90
C GLN A 33 -8.83 14.29 6.04
N LEU A 34 -8.55 14.31 4.73
CA LEU A 34 -8.92 13.23 3.85
C LEU A 34 -8.23 11.92 4.24
N THR A 35 -6.95 11.97 4.66
CA THR A 35 -6.23 10.81 5.16
C THR A 35 -6.87 10.27 6.44
N PHE A 36 -7.20 11.14 7.41
CA PHE A 36 -7.89 10.74 8.64
C PHE A 36 -9.21 10.03 8.32
N LEU A 37 -10.08 10.69 7.56
CA LEU A 37 -11.43 10.18 7.27
C LEU A 37 -11.39 8.82 6.56
N ARG A 38 -10.59 8.67 5.51
CA ARG A 38 -10.54 7.41 4.75
C ARG A 38 -10.02 6.23 5.58
N PHE A 39 -9.00 6.45 6.44
CA PHE A 39 -8.45 5.37 7.25
C PHE A 39 -9.31 5.08 8.49
N ALA A 40 -9.96 6.08 9.08
CA ALA A 40 -10.94 5.86 10.13
C ALA A 40 -12.13 5.01 9.61
N ILE A 41 -12.71 5.41 8.49
CA ILE A 41 -13.83 4.66 7.86
C ILE A 41 -13.35 3.26 7.43
N GLY A 42 -12.22 3.16 6.73
CA GLY A 42 -11.69 1.88 6.29
C GLY A 42 -11.35 0.93 7.44
N GLY A 43 -10.78 1.45 8.53
CA GLY A 43 -10.53 0.70 9.76
C GLY A 43 -11.80 0.18 10.41
N LEU A 44 -12.87 1.00 10.45
CA LEU A 44 -14.19 0.59 10.95
C LEU A 44 -14.83 -0.48 10.07
N VAL A 45 -14.72 -0.37 8.74
CA VAL A 45 -15.22 -1.40 7.81
C VAL A 45 -14.50 -2.75 8.00
N LEU A 46 -13.21 -2.72 8.27
CA LEU A 46 -12.42 -3.94 8.53
C LEU A 46 -12.61 -4.50 9.94
N LEU A 47 -13.08 -3.71 10.90
CA LEU A 47 -13.14 -4.06 12.31
C LEU A 47 -13.96 -5.35 12.60
N PRO A 48 -15.13 -5.60 12.03
CA PRO A 48 -15.87 -6.84 12.25
C PRO A 48 -15.06 -8.07 11.85
N PHE A 49 -14.37 -8.01 10.73
CA PHE A 49 -13.53 -9.10 10.21
C PHE A 49 -12.27 -9.30 11.07
N ALA A 50 -11.68 -8.22 11.57
CA ALA A 50 -10.57 -8.22 12.50
C ALA A 50 -10.95 -8.92 13.81
N ILE A 51 -12.11 -8.61 14.38
CA ILE A 51 -12.64 -9.26 15.60
C ILE A 51 -12.86 -10.76 15.38
N VAL A 52 -13.45 -11.15 14.24
CA VAL A 52 -13.64 -12.56 13.87
C VAL A 52 -12.30 -13.29 13.74
N GLU A 53 -11.29 -12.66 13.09
CA GLU A 53 -9.96 -13.25 12.94
C GLU A 53 -9.29 -13.47 14.29
N MET A 54 -9.34 -12.48 15.19
CA MET A 54 -8.78 -12.58 16.55
C MET A 54 -9.46 -13.65 17.39
N ARG A 55 -10.79 -13.74 17.32
CA ARG A 55 -11.56 -14.79 18.04
C ARG A 55 -11.16 -16.18 17.57
N ARG A 56 -11.00 -16.37 16.25
CA ARG A 56 -10.54 -17.65 15.67
C ARG A 56 -9.12 -18.01 16.11
N ARG A 57 -8.25 -17.03 16.25
CA ARG A 57 -6.87 -17.22 16.72
C ARG A 57 -6.76 -17.28 18.24
N LYS A 58 -7.84 -17.04 18.96
CA LYS A 58 -7.89 -16.97 20.44
C LYS A 58 -6.90 -15.95 21.04
N VAL A 59 -6.66 -14.84 20.32
CA VAL A 59 -5.73 -13.80 20.73
C VAL A 59 -6.49 -12.68 21.44
N ARG A 60 -5.91 -12.20 22.56
CA ARG A 60 -6.34 -10.99 23.26
C ARG A 60 -5.26 -9.91 23.09
N ILE A 61 -5.69 -8.67 22.90
CA ILE A 61 -4.77 -7.53 22.79
C ILE A 61 -4.18 -7.26 24.17
N SER A 62 -2.84 -7.25 24.26
CA SER A 62 -2.11 -6.85 25.46
C SER A 62 -1.69 -5.38 25.37
N GLY A 63 -1.25 -4.78 26.50
CA GLY A 63 -0.71 -3.42 26.49
C GLY A 63 0.51 -3.26 25.57
N LYS A 64 1.34 -4.30 25.44
CA LYS A 64 2.48 -4.31 24.51
C LYS A 64 2.03 -4.30 23.05
N ASP A 65 0.96 -5.04 22.73
CA ASP A 65 0.39 -5.02 21.37
C ASP A 65 -0.17 -3.64 21.04
N LEU A 66 -0.82 -2.98 22.00
CA LEU A 66 -1.39 -1.65 21.81
C LEU A 66 -0.27 -0.62 21.52
N LEU A 67 0.85 -0.69 22.25
CA LEU A 67 2.00 0.18 22.02
C LEU A 67 2.63 -0.09 20.63
N GLN A 68 2.77 -1.36 20.25
CA GLN A 68 3.28 -1.73 18.93
C GLN A 68 2.32 -1.29 17.82
N LEU A 69 1.01 -1.47 17.99
CA LEU A 69 -0.01 -0.99 17.05
C LEU A 69 0.02 0.54 16.92
N ALA A 70 0.23 1.27 18.02
CA ALA A 70 0.38 2.72 17.98
C ALA A 70 1.62 3.14 17.18
N GLY A 71 2.78 2.52 17.40
CA GLY A 71 3.99 2.78 16.63
C GLY A 71 3.83 2.45 15.15
N VAL A 72 3.32 1.27 14.84
CA VAL A 72 3.04 0.83 13.46
C VAL A 72 1.97 1.72 12.81
N GLY A 73 0.88 2.04 13.53
CA GLY A 73 -0.18 2.93 13.05
C GLY A 73 0.35 4.34 12.75
N THR A 74 1.26 4.88 13.59
CA THR A 74 1.89 6.18 13.37
C THR A 74 2.77 6.19 12.13
N LEU A 75 3.60 5.17 11.94
CA LEU A 75 4.40 5.03 10.71
C LEU A 75 3.51 4.94 9.46
N GLY A 76 2.44 4.17 9.54
CA GLY A 76 1.54 3.94 8.41
C GLY A 76 0.70 5.17 8.07
N ILE A 77 -0.02 5.75 9.03
CA ILE A 77 -1.08 6.72 8.73
C ILE A 77 -0.58 8.17 8.85
N PRO A 78 -0.18 8.69 10.02
CA PRO A 78 0.27 10.07 10.14
C PRO A 78 1.52 10.38 9.30
N ILE A 79 2.44 9.44 9.16
CA ILE A 79 3.69 9.68 8.44
C ILE A 79 3.53 9.29 6.97
N SER A 80 3.41 8.00 6.65
CA SER A 80 3.43 7.52 5.26
C SER A 80 2.23 8.03 4.45
N MET A 81 1.00 7.89 4.96
CA MET A 81 -0.19 8.18 4.15
C MET A 81 -0.53 9.66 4.07
N VAL A 82 -0.08 10.49 5.01
CA VAL A 82 -0.16 11.95 4.84
C VAL A 82 0.83 12.41 3.77
N LEU A 83 2.08 11.93 3.78
CA LEU A 83 3.04 12.21 2.71
C LEU A 83 2.52 11.76 1.34
N PHE A 84 1.90 10.58 1.29
CA PHE A 84 1.22 10.07 0.09
C PHE A 84 0.13 11.04 -0.39
N GLN A 85 -0.75 11.50 0.48
CA GLN A 85 -1.84 12.40 0.11
C GLN A 85 -1.32 13.77 -0.34
N MET A 86 -0.30 14.31 0.34
CA MET A 86 0.36 15.56 -0.07
C MET A 86 1.02 15.43 -1.45
N SER A 87 1.62 14.28 -1.75
CA SER A 87 2.19 13.98 -3.06
C SER A 87 1.12 14.00 -4.15
N ILE A 88 -0.04 13.40 -3.92
CA ILE A 88 -1.17 13.40 -4.87
C ILE A 88 -1.62 14.84 -5.19
N MET A 89 -1.61 15.74 -4.18
CA MET A 89 -1.98 17.14 -4.40
C MET A 89 -0.93 17.90 -5.24
N SER A 90 0.32 17.48 -5.17
CA SER A 90 1.46 18.17 -5.78
C SER A 90 1.95 17.57 -7.09
N SER A 91 1.36 16.45 -7.55
CA SER A 91 1.79 15.72 -8.74
C SER A 91 0.63 15.03 -9.44
N ASN A 92 0.86 14.55 -10.66
CA ASN A 92 -0.11 13.78 -11.41
C ASN A 92 -0.42 12.45 -10.74
N ALA A 93 -1.69 12.05 -10.70
CA ALA A 93 -2.14 10.81 -10.09
C ALA A 93 -1.49 9.57 -10.75
N SER A 94 -1.27 9.63 -12.06
CA SER A 94 -0.53 8.60 -12.82
C SER A 94 0.90 8.43 -12.31
N THR A 95 1.64 9.54 -12.11
CA THR A 95 3.01 9.54 -11.60
C THR A 95 3.08 8.97 -10.18
N VAL A 96 2.20 9.44 -9.30
CA VAL A 96 2.13 9.01 -7.91
C VAL A 96 1.81 7.51 -7.80
N SER A 97 0.86 7.01 -8.61
CA SER A 97 0.47 5.60 -8.61
C SER A 97 1.59 4.64 -9.01
N VAL A 98 2.51 5.10 -9.86
CA VAL A 98 3.67 4.31 -10.25
C VAL A 98 4.77 4.40 -9.19
N LEU A 99 5.01 5.60 -8.63
CA LEU A 99 6.02 5.78 -7.59
C LEU A 99 5.75 4.98 -6.32
N ILE A 100 4.49 4.86 -5.89
CA ILE A 100 4.17 4.04 -4.70
C ILE A 100 4.49 2.56 -4.92
N CYS A 101 4.52 2.08 -6.16
CA CYS A 101 4.93 0.72 -6.48
C CYS A 101 6.43 0.45 -6.21
N THR A 102 7.19 1.45 -5.80
CA THR A 102 8.55 1.28 -5.27
C THR A 102 8.57 0.79 -3.82
N SER A 103 7.45 0.87 -3.10
CA SER A 103 7.36 0.44 -1.70
C SER A 103 7.88 -0.98 -1.44
N PRO A 104 7.70 -2.01 -2.30
CA PRO A 104 8.30 -3.32 -2.10
C PRO A 104 9.83 -3.31 -2.00
N PHE A 105 10.51 -2.34 -2.61
CA PHE A 105 11.97 -2.22 -2.50
C PHE A 105 12.37 -1.78 -1.11
N PHE A 106 11.64 -0.81 -0.55
CA PHE A 106 11.86 -0.38 0.84
C PHE A 106 11.47 -1.48 1.82
N VAL A 107 10.42 -2.27 1.54
CA VAL A 107 10.09 -3.47 2.33
C VAL A 107 11.27 -4.46 2.33
N MET A 108 11.89 -4.72 1.17
CA MET A 108 13.06 -5.60 1.07
C MET A 108 14.27 -5.05 1.84
N LEU A 109 14.49 -3.74 1.77
CA LEU A 109 15.57 -3.06 2.50
C LEU A 109 15.37 -3.20 4.01
N PHE A 110 14.19 -2.85 4.53
CA PHE A 110 13.89 -2.95 5.96
C PHE A 110 13.85 -4.41 6.43
N ALA A 111 13.35 -5.34 5.62
CA ALA A 111 13.38 -6.76 5.96
C ALA A 111 14.82 -7.27 6.10
N HIS A 112 15.73 -6.81 5.22
CA HIS A 112 17.15 -7.15 5.35
C HIS A 112 17.80 -6.58 6.61
N LEU A 113 17.43 -5.33 7.00
CA LEU A 113 18.03 -4.66 8.17
C LEU A 113 17.48 -5.15 9.51
N TYR A 114 16.20 -5.53 9.57
CA TYR A 114 15.47 -5.81 10.81
C TYR A 114 14.94 -7.25 10.93
N THR A 115 15.16 -8.10 9.93
CA THR A 115 14.81 -9.52 9.96
C THR A 115 15.94 -10.37 9.39
N ASP A 116 15.82 -11.69 9.50
CA ASP A 116 16.82 -12.64 8.96
C ASP A 116 16.82 -12.76 7.43
N GLU A 117 15.98 -11.95 6.74
CA GLU A 117 15.89 -11.95 5.29
C GLU A 117 17.09 -11.26 4.66
N LYS A 118 17.87 -11.99 3.87
CA LYS A 118 19.05 -11.44 3.17
C LYS A 118 18.71 -10.94 1.77
N LEU A 119 19.32 -9.82 1.39
CA LEU A 119 19.38 -9.38 0.01
C LEU A 119 20.31 -10.35 -0.76
N ASN A 120 19.80 -10.87 -1.86
CA ASN A 120 20.59 -11.69 -2.79
C ASN A 120 20.70 -10.98 -4.15
N ARG A 121 21.52 -11.53 -5.05
CA ARG A 121 21.75 -10.95 -6.39
C ARG A 121 20.45 -10.75 -7.19
N GLU A 122 19.48 -11.67 -7.10
CA GLU A 122 18.19 -11.55 -7.80
C GLU A 122 17.39 -10.34 -7.29
N LYS A 123 17.34 -10.13 -5.96
CA LYS A 123 16.67 -8.96 -5.35
C LYS A 123 17.36 -7.64 -5.76
N LEU A 124 18.70 -7.63 -5.85
CA LEU A 124 19.46 -6.46 -6.30
C LEU A 124 19.22 -6.11 -7.77
N ILE A 125 19.13 -7.12 -8.65
CA ILE A 125 18.78 -6.91 -10.07
C ILE A 125 17.38 -6.31 -10.21
N VAL A 126 16.41 -6.86 -9.48
CA VAL A 126 15.04 -6.34 -9.44
C VAL A 126 15.01 -4.87 -8.99
N LEU A 127 15.77 -4.56 -7.92
CA LEU A 127 15.90 -3.20 -7.41
C LEU A 127 16.51 -2.25 -8.45
N ALA A 128 17.58 -2.68 -9.13
CA ALA A 128 18.24 -1.87 -10.16
C ALA A 128 17.31 -1.57 -11.34
N ILE A 129 16.58 -2.58 -11.85
CA ILE A 129 15.62 -2.40 -12.95
C ILE A 129 14.53 -1.40 -12.54
N ALA A 130 14.02 -1.52 -11.32
CA ALA A 130 12.99 -0.62 -10.84
C ALA A 130 13.49 0.81 -10.64
N LEU A 131 14.71 1.00 -10.10
CA LEU A 131 15.33 2.33 -10.00
C LEU A 131 15.53 2.97 -11.37
N ILE A 132 15.98 2.22 -12.36
CA ILE A 132 16.07 2.70 -13.75
C ILE A 132 14.69 3.12 -14.25
N GLY A 133 13.65 2.31 -14.03
CA GLY A 133 12.28 2.65 -14.41
C GLY A 133 11.78 3.95 -13.75
N ILE A 134 12.10 4.15 -12.47
CA ILE A 134 11.77 5.37 -11.72
C ILE A 134 12.47 6.59 -12.34
N VAL A 135 13.78 6.52 -12.56
CA VAL A 135 14.55 7.62 -13.13
C VAL A 135 14.05 7.97 -14.54
N PHE A 136 13.72 6.94 -15.34
CA PHE A 136 13.15 7.13 -16.68
C PHE A 136 11.80 7.84 -16.66
N MET A 137 10.97 7.50 -15.65
CA MET A 137 9.66 8.10 -15.48
C MET A 137 9.73 9.50 -14.89
N LEU A 138 10.55 9.72 -13.88
CA LEU A 138 10.66 11.00 -13.18
C LEU A 138 11.23 12.11 -14.06
N ARG A 139 12.14 11.78 -14.98
CA ARG A 139 12.90 12.76 -15.77
C ARG A 139 13.29 13.97 -14.90
N PRO A 140 14.12 13.80 -13.87
CA PRO A 140 14.43 14.89 -12.94
C PRO A 140 15.06 16.12 -13.62
N TRP A 141 15.55 15.95 -14.84
CA TRP A 141 16.09 17.02 -15.71
C TRP A 141 15.02 17.72 -16.58
N ASP A 142 13.77 17.18 -16.63
CA ASP A 142 12.68 17.69 -17.47
C ASP A 142 11.34 17.26 -16.84
N VAL A 143 10.99 17.93 -15.74
CA VAL A 143 9.79 17.58 -14.97
C VAL A 143 8.54 17.93 -15.76
N GLN A 144 7.70 16.91 -16.01
CA GLN A 144 6.47 17.06 -16.79
C GLN A 144 5.50 18.03 -16.14
N GLU A 145 4.72 18.68 -16.98
CA GLU A 145 3.60 19.53 -16.55
C GLU A 145 2.63 18.76 -15.63
N GLY A 146 2.19 19.42 -14.57
CA GLY A 146 1.37 18.81 -13.54
C GLY A 146 2.12 17.98 -12.50
N ASN A 147 3.43 17.74 -12.66
CA ASN A 147 4.28 17.14 -11.64
C ASN A 147 5.15 18.18 -10.94
N SER A 148 5.44 17.95 -9.66
CA SER A 148 6.47 18.71 -8.95
C SER A 148 7.53 17.77 -8.38
N MET A 149 8.79 18.20 -8.39
CA MET A 149 9.88 17.47 -7.75
C MET A 149 9.58 17.23 -6.27
N PHE A 150 9.00 18.23 -5.59
CA PHE A 150 8.57 18.12 -4.21
C PHE A 150 7.54 17.00 -4.02
N GLY A 151 6.48 16.95 -4.84
CA GLY A 151 5.47 15.89 -4.77
C GLY A 151 6.05 14.50 -5.03
N MET A 152 6.99 14.38 -5.96
CA MET A 152 7.66 13.10 -6.26
C MET A 152 8.53 12.62 -5.09
N VAL A 153 9.27 13.53 -4.44
CA VAL A 153 10.07 13.24 -3.24
C VAL A 153 9.16 12.82 -2.08
N LEU A 154 8.03 13.53 -1.87
CA LEU A 154 7.04 13.13 -0.85
C LEU A 154 6.54 11.70 -1.08
N MET A 155 6.31 11.30 -2.34
CA MET A 155 5.87 9.94 -2.65
C MET A 155 6.95 8.88 -2.35
N LEU A 156 8.20 9.16 -2.68
CA LEU A 156 9.29 8.24 -2.34
C LEU A 156 9.47 8.11 -0.83
N LEU A 157 9.33 9.21 -0.08
CA LEU A 157 9.31 9.17 1.39
C LEU A 157 8.10 8.39 1.92
N ALA A 158 6.92 8.59 1.33
CA ALA A 158 5.73 7.81 1.66
C ALA A 158 5.96 6.32 1.45
N ALA A 159 6.53 5.92 0.31
CA ALA A 159 6.87 4.54 0.01
C ALA A 159 7.93 3.96 0.97
N PHE A 160 8.92 4.77 1.37
CA PHE A 160 9.93 4.41 2.37
C PHE A 160 9.28 4.09 3.72
N PHE A 161 8.47 5.00 4.26
CA PHE A 161 7.79 4.79 5.53
C PHE A 161 6.73 3.69 5.47
N PHE A 162 6.09 3.48 4.31
CA PHE A 162 5.21 2.35 4.08
C PHE A 162 5.95 1.01 4.15
N GLY A 163 7.19 0.97 3.62
CA GLY A 163 8.08 -0.17 3.76
C GLY A 163 8.40 -0.48 5.23
N ALA A 164 8.75 0.55 6.01
CA ALA A 164 9.00 0.43 7.46
C ALA A 164 7.75 -0.05 8.22
N TYR A 165 6.57 0.55 7.93
CA TYR A 165 5.27 0.11 8.46
C TYR A 165 5.02 -1.37 8.20
N THR A 166 5.25 -1.83 6.99
CA THR A 166 4.99 -3.22 6.58
C THR A 166 5.87 -4.21 7.35
N VAL A 167 7.15 -3.91 7.51
CA VAL A 167 8.09 -4.78 8.23
C VAL A 167 7.86 -4.73 9.73
N ALA A 168 7.64 -3.54 10.31
CA ALA A 168 7.33 -3.38 11.72
C ALA A 168 6.02 -4.10 12.13
N GLY A 169 5.03 -4.14 11.22
CA GLY A 169 3.77 -4.86 11.42
C GLY A 169 3.87 -6.38 11.37
N LYS A 170 4.97 -6.95 10.83
CA LYS A 170 5.10 -8.40 10.58
C LYS A 170 4.88 -9.27 11.82
N THR A 171 5.42 -8.85 12.97
CA THR A 171 5.26 -9.56 14.26
C THR A 171 3.79 -9.57 14.71
N LEU A 172 3.10 -8.44 14.59
CA LEU A 172 1.68 -8.34 14.92
C LEU A 172 0.81 -9.19 13.99
N VAL A 173 1.14 -9.20 12.67
CA VAL A 173 0.46 -10.04 11.68
C VAL A 173 0.57 -11.52 12.02
N SER A 174 1.75 -12.00 12.39
CA SER A 174 1.95 -13.41 12.76
C SER A 174 1.11 -13.80 13.97
N ARG A 175 0.95 -12.89 14.94
CA ARG A 175 0.22 -13.12 16.18
C ARG A 175 -1.29 -12.95 16.02
N MET A 176 -1.77 -11.79 15.58
CA MET A 176 -3.19 -11.46 15.58
C MET A 176 -3.90 -11.62 14.24
N GLY A 177 -3.13 -11.77 13.16
CA GLY A 177 -3.64 -11.88 11.80
C GLY A 177 -3.56 -10.56 11.03
N LEU A 178 -3.70 -10.68 9.72
CA LEU A 178 -3.47 -9.57 8.80
C LEU A 178 -4.61 -8.54 8.84
N MET A 179 -5.87 -9.00 8.92
CA MET A 179 -7.02 -8.10 9.03
C MET A 179 -7.03 -7.37 10.36
N ALA A 180 -6.71 -8.08 11.46
CA ALA A 180 -6.68 -7.49 12.80
C ALA A 180 -5.58 -6.44 12.91
N GLN A 181 -4.34 -6.76 12.51
CA GLN A 181 -3.24 -5.80 12.50
C GLN A 181 -3.59 -4.56 11.69
N THR A 182 -4.13 -4.74 10.46
CA THR A 182 -4.45 -3.61 9.57
C THR A 182 -5.58 -2.74 10.11
N SER A 183 -6.70 -3.34 10.53
CA SER A 183 -7.84 -2.59 11.09
C SER A 183 -7.43 -1.76 12.32
N PHE A 184 -6.75 -2.39 13.28
CA PHE A 184 -6.32 -1.68 14.49
C PHE A 184 -5.24 -0.64 14.21
N SER A 185 -4.29 -0.91 13.31
CA SER A 185 -3.31 0.12 12.91
C SER A 185 -3.99 1.30 12.24
N PHE A 186 -5.01 1.07 11.40
CA PHE A 186 -5.77 2.14 10.75
C PHE A 186 -6.53 2.97 11.76
N LEU A 187 -7.24 2.35 12.71
CA LEU A 187 -8.01 3.06 13.73
C LEU A 187 -7.11 3.84 14.69
N ILE A 188 -6.07 3.22 15.22
CA ILE A 188 -5.15 3.88 16.15
C ILE A 188 -4.35 4.96 15.44
N GLY A 189 -3.84 4.70 14.23
CA GLY A 189 -3.13 5.68 13.42
C GLY A 189 -4.03 6.87 13.04
N SER A 190 -5.31 6.63 12.73
CA SER A 190 -6.28 7.69 12.47
C SER A 190 -6.57 8.51 13.73
N LEU A 191 -6.67 7.87 14.89
CA LEU A 191 -6.88 8.58 16.16
C LEU A 191 -5.67 9.48 16.48
N ILE A 192 -4.46 8.98 16.29
CA ILE A 192 -3.22 9.78 16.46
C ILE A 192 -3.21 10.94 15.46
N LEU A 193 -3.58 10.70 14.20
CA LEU A 193 -3.67 11.72 13.17
C LEU A 193 -4.73 12.78 13.53
N LEU A 194 -5.87 12.38 14.07
CA LEU A 194 -6.89 13.32 14.57
C LEU A 194 -6.33 14.26 15.65
N VAL A 195 -5.58 13.71 16.61
CA VAL A 195 -4.92 14.53 17.64
C VAL A 195 -3.96 15.53 16.99
N ILE A 196 -3.16 15.10 16.00
CA ILE A 196 -2.26 16.00 15.27
C ILE A 196 -3.03 17.10 14.54
N ILE A 197 -4.12 16.77 13.84
CA ILE A 197 -4.99 17.72 13.13
C ILE A 197 -5.51 18.81 14.10
N LEU A 198 -6.00 18.38 15.26
CA LEU A 198 -6.52 19.28 16.29
C LEU A 198 -5.42 20.22 16.83
N PHE A 199 -4.23 19.70 17.13
CA PHE A 199 -3.09 20.51 17.58
C PHE A 199 -2.60 21.50 16.50
N MET A 200 -2.70 21.13 15.23
CA MET A 200 -2.32 22.00 14.10
C MET A 200 -3.41 23.03 13.75
N GLY A 201 -4.57 23.00 14.40
CA GLY A 201 -5.72 23.87 14.08
C GLY A 201 -6.27 23.63 12.66
N ARG A 202 -6.06 22.44 12.08
CA ARG A 202 -6.54 22.10 10.74
C ARG A 202 -8.00 21.66 10.76
N PRO A 203 -8.72 21.78 9.63
CA PRO A 203 -10.12 21.38 9.57
C PRO A 203 -10.25 19.85 9.73
N VAL A 204 -11.23 19.43 10.57
CA VAL A 204 -11.59 18.02 10.73
C VAL A 204 -12.82 17.65 9.88
N LEU A 205 -13.85 18.49 9.91
CA LEU A 205 -15.15 18.24 9.30
C LEU A 205 -15.57 19.29 8.25
N ALA A 206 -14.78 20.34 8.03
CA ALA A 206 -15.08 21.35 7.02
C ALA A 206 -15.12 20.73 5.62
N GLY A 207 -16.17 21.02 4.84
CA GLY A 207 -16.35 20.50 3.48
C GLY A 207 -16.68 19.02 3.37
N VAL A 208 -16.86 18.30 4.48
CA VAL A 208 -17.18 16.84 4.47
C VAL A 208 -18.52 16.58 3.81
N THR A 209 -19.55 17.39 4.07
CA THR A 209 -20.88 17.24 3.51
C THR A 209 -20.87 17.30 1.98
N ASP A 210 -20.13 18.25 1.43
CA ASP A 210 -20.06 18.49 -0.02
C ASP A 210 -19.22 17.41 -0.75
N ASN A 211 -18.32 16.77 0.01
CA ASN A 211 -17.41 15.73 -0.50
C ASN A 211 -17.76 14.31 0.01
N LEU A 212 -18.93 14.14 0.63
CA LEU A 212 -19.34 12.88 1.23
C LEU A 212 -19.24 11.67 0.28
N PRO A 213 -19.67 11.75 -0.99
CA PRO A 213 -19.57 10.61 -1.91
C PRO A 213 -18.13 10.14 -2.11
N ILE A 214 -17.18 11.07 -2.28
CA ILE A 214 -15.78 10.72 -2.50
C ILE A 214 -15.13 10.18 -1.22
N ILE A 215 -15.46 10.75 -0.06
CA ILE A 215 -14.97 10.28 1.24
C ILE A 215 -15.45 8.86 1.51
N LEU A 216 -16.73 8.56 1.27
CA LEU A 216 -17.29 7.23 1.41
C LEU A 216 -16.67 6.26 0.41
N TYR A 217 -16.46 6.68 -0.83
CA TYR A 217 -15.80 5.86 -1.84
C TYR A 217 -14.37 5.48 -1.41
N VAL A 218 -13.54 6.46 -1.04
CA VAL A 218 -12.15 6.16 -0.64
C VAL A 218 -12.05 5.44 0.71
N GLY A 219 -12.97 5.70 1.62
CA GLY A 219 -13.02 5.05 2.94
C GLY A 219 -13.57 3.63 2.88
N ILE A 220 -14.79 3.46 2.35
CA ILE A 220 -15.49 2.16 2.34
C ILE A 220 -14.98 1.28 1.22
N MET A 221 -15.00 1.78 -0.03
CA MET A 221 -14.70 0.94 -1.18
C MET A 221 -13.19 0.71 -1.32
N VAL A 222 -12.40 1.79 -1.38
CA VAL A 222 -10.96 1.67 -1.63
C VAL A 222 -10.23 1.14 -0.39
N THR A 223 -10.38 1.79 0.77
CA THR A 223 -9.64 1.42 1.97
C THR A 223 -10.28 0.22 2.67
N GLY A 224 -11.58 0.18 2.87
CA GLY A 224 -12.26 -0.94 3.53
C GLY A 224 -12.33 -2.19 2.67
N LEU A 225 -13.15 -2.16 1.62
CA LEU A 225 -13.38 -3.32 0.74
C LEU A 225 -12.13 -3.72 -0.04
N GLY A 226 -11.32 -2.74 -0.50
CA GLY A 226 -10.08 -3.01 -1.22
C GLY A 226 -9.10 -3.85 -0.40
N TYR A 227 -8.83 -3.46 0.85
CA TYR A 227 -7.99 -4.25 1.75
C TYR A 227 -8.64 -5.57 2.16
N PHE A 228 -9.95 -5.62 2.38
CA PHE A 228 -10.65 -6.88 2.62
C PHE A 228 -10.46 -7.86 1.46
N CYS A 229 -10.69 -7.43 0.22
CA CYS A 229 -10.51 -8.27 -0.97
C CYS A 229 -9.06 -8.69 -1.13
N TYR A 230 -8.10 -7.79 -0.88
CA TYR A 230 -6.68 -8.10 -0.91
C TYR A 230 -6.32 -9.23 0.05
N PHE A 231 -6.72 -9.13 1.32
CA PHE A 231 -6.44 -10.16 2.32
C PHE A 231 -7.19 -11.47 2.04
N LYS A 232 -8.42 -11.37 1.50
CA LYS A 232 -9.18 -12.54 1.09
C LYS A 232 -8.52 -13.27 -0.07
N SER A 233 -7.96 -12.55 -1.03
CA SER A 233 -7.20 -13.15 -2.13
C SER A 233 -5.98 -13.92 -1.63
N ILE A 234 -5.21 -13.35 -0.68
CA ILE A 234 -4.07 -14.01 -0.04
C ILE A 234 -4.51 -15.25 0.72
N ALA A 235 -5.57 -15.16 1.51
CA ALA A 235 -6.08 -16.28 2.31
C ALA A 235 -6.61 -17.44 1.47
N MET A 236 -7.10 -17.17 0.24
CA MET A 236 -7.62 -18.20 -0.68
C MET A 236 -6.59 -18.76 -1.66
N SER A 237 -5.40 -18.17 -1.72
CA SER A 237 -4.32 -18.59 -2.61
C SER A 237 -2.97 -18.51 -1.90
N ASP A 238 -2.21 -17.48 -2.18
CA ASP A 238 -0.93 -17.14 -1.56
C ASP A 238 -0.63 -15.64 -1.69
N ALA A 239 0.37 -15.18 -0.95
CA ALA A 239 0.78 -13.77 -0.96
C ALA A 239 1.24 -13.30 -2.36
N ALA A 240 1.86 -14.20 -3.16
CA ALA A 240 2.29 -13.87 -4.51
C ALA A 240 1.10 -13.61 -5.42
N THR A 241 0.04 -14.42 -5.33
CA THR A 241 -1.20 -14.23 -6.10
C THR A 241 -1.90 -12.93 -5.68
N GLY A 242 -2.00 -12.63 -4.37
CA GLY A 242 -2.56 -11.36 -3.88
C GLY A 242 -1.79 -10.14 -4.41
N SER A 243 -0.47 -10.25 -4.49
CA SER A 243 0.40 -9.16 -4.97
C SER A 243 0.15 -8.78 -6.44
N PHE A 244 -0.48 -9.64 -7.27
CA PHE A 244 -0.87 -9.28 -8.64
C PHE A 244 -1.77 -8.03 -8.70
N ALA A 245 -2.54 -7.74 -7.65
CA ALA A 245 -3.34 -6.52 -7.59
C ALA A 245 -2.47 -5.26 -7.70
N PHE A 246 -1.30 -5.23 -7.06
CA PHE A 246 -0.37 -4.09 -7.11
C PHE A 246 0.34 -3.95 -8.46
N PHE A 247 0.44 -5.03 -9.25
CA PHE A 247 1.00 -4.94 -10.61
C PHE A 247 0.01 -4.41 -11.63
N LEU A 248 -1.27 -4.69 -11.43
CA LEU A 248 -2.31 -4.14 -12.29
C LEU A 248 -2.57 -2.66 -12.00
N LYS A 249 -2.29 -2.20 -10.78
CA LYS A 249 -2.49 -0.82 -10.36
C LYS A 249 -1.79 0.22 -11.27
N PRO A 250 -0.48 0.11 -11.60
CA PRO A 250 0.20 1.04 -12.52
C PRO A 250 -0.37 1.05 -13.94
N ALA A 251 -1.10 0.02 -14.33
CA ALA A 251 -1.78 0.01 -15.63
C ALA A 251 -3.16 0.67 -15.55
N ILE A 252 -3.88 0.51 -14.44
CA ILE A 252 -5.24 1.03 -14.26
C ILE A 252 -5.23 2.52 -13.93
N ALA A 253 -4.37 2.95 -13.00
CA ALA A 253 -4.38 4.32 -12.48
C ALA A 253 -4.12 5.40 -13.54
N PRO A 254 -3.13 5.29 -14.44
CA PRO A 254 -2.92 6.27 -15.51
C PRO A 254 -4.08 6.34 -16.50
N VAL A 255 -4.71 5.20 -16.82
CA VAL A 255 -5.89 5.17 -17.71
C VAL A 255 -7.04 5.95 -17.06
N LEU A 256 -7.32 5.69 -15.78
CA LEU A 256 -8.35 6.44 -15.04
C LEU A 256 -7.98 7.92 -14.89
N ALA A 257 -6.72 8.26 -14.64
CA ALA A 257 -6.24 9.63 -14.56
C ALA A 257 -6.42 10.36 -15.90
N ARG A 258 -6.16 9.69 -17.02
CA ARG A 258 -6.42 10.23 -18.36
C ARG A 258 -7.91 10.53 -18.59
N ILE A 259 -8.77 9.60 -18.21
CA ILE A 259 -10.23 9.69 -18.47
C ILE A 259 -10.88 10.72 -17.54
N ILE A 260 -10.53 10.72 -16.24
CA ILE A 260 -11.23 11.49 -15.19
C ILE A 260 -10.60 12.86 -14.97
N LEU A 261 -9.28 12.93 -14.98
CA LEU A 261 -8.50 14.15 -14.67
C LEU A 261 -7.94 14.84 -15.92
N GLY A 262 -8.04 14.22 -17.11
CA GLY A 262 -7.45 14.76 -18.33
C GLY A 262 -5.92 14.71 -18.38
N GLU A 263 -5.27 13.96 -17.48
CA GLU A 263 -3.80 13.86 -17.44
C GLU A 263 -3.24 13.32 -18.76
N THR A 264 -2.12 13.86 -19.21
CA THR A 264 -1.41 13.38 -20.40
C THR A 264 -0.47 12.23 -19.99
N ILE A 265 -0.60 11.08 -20.67
CA ILE A 265 0.30 9.94 -20.48
C ILE A 265 1.41 10.08 -21.53
N LEU A 266 2.60 10.47 -21.09
CA LEU A 266 3.75 10.57 -21.97
C LEU A 266 4.44 9.22 -22.15
N TRP A 267 5.17 9.07 -23.25
CA TRP A 267 5.89 7.86 -23.60
C TRP A 267 6.88 7.40 -22.51
N ASN A 268 7.59 8.32 -21.85
CA ASN A 268 8.50 7.99 -20.74
C ASN A 268 7.77 7.42 -19.51
N THR A 269 6.53 7.88 -19.23
CA THR A 269 5.67 7.30 -18.20
C THR A 269 5.35 5.84 -18.56
N VAL A 270 4.99 5.57 -19.82
CA VAL A 270 4.74 4.20 -20.29
C VAL A 270 5.98 3.32 -20.16
N ALA A 271 7.14 3.82 -20.58
CA ALA A 271 8.40 3.09 -20.47
C ALA A 271 8.76 2.78 -19.01
N GLY A 272 8.61 3.76 -18.10
CA GLY A 272 8.80 3.57 -16.66
C GLY A 272 7.85 2.55 -16.05
N ILE A 273 6.56 2.59 -16.43
CA ILE A 273 5.56 1.58 -16.02
C ILE A 273 6.00 0.17 -16.44
N VAL A 274 6.40 0.00 -17.70
CA VAL A 274 6.85 -1.30 -18.23
C VAL A 274 8.05 -1.83 -17.45
N LEU A 275 9.05 -1.00 -17.18
CA LEU A 275 10.24 -1.39 -16.39
C LEU A 275 9.88 -1.79 -14.96
N ILE A 276 9.00 -1.04 -14.30
CA ILE A 276 8.53 -1.36 -12.93
C ILE A 276 7.71 -2.65 -12.92
N LEU A 277 6.87 -2.87 -13.94
CA LEU A 277 6.11 -4.12 -14.09
C LEU A 277 7.04 -5.32 -14.30
N VAL A 278 8.06 -5.19 -15.14
CA VAL A 278 9.07 -6.24 -15.36
C VAL A 278 9.83 -6.53 -14.06
N ALA A 279 10.33 -5.51 -13.36
CA ALA A 279 11.00 -5.67 -12.07
C ALA A 279 10.10 -6.42 -11.06
N SER A 280 8.85 -6.03 -11.02
CA SER A 280 7.86 -6.59 -10.13
C SER A 280 7.54 -8.06 -10.47
N LEU A 281 7.39 -8.42 -11.75
CA LEU A 281 7.21 -9.80 -12.21
C LEU A 281 8.40 -10.68 -11.84
N LEU A 282 9.63 -10.19 -12.07
CA LEU A 282 10.85 -10.89 -11.69
C LEU A 282 10.92 -11.16 -10.18
N ASN A 283 10.51 -10.20 -9.36
CA ASN A 283 10.43 -10.37 -7.89
C ASN A 283 9.48 -11.51 -7.50
N ILE A 284 8.28 -11.57 -8.10
CA ILE A 284 7.32 -12.65 -7.80
C ILE A 284 7.83 -14.00 -8.26
N MET A 285 8.38 -14.07 -9.46
CA MET A 285 8.94 -15.34 -9.98
C MET A 285 10.04 -15.87 -9.05
N GLY A 286 10.93 -14.98 -8.57
CA GLY A 286 11.94 -15.29 -7.58
C GLY A 286 11.35 -15.78 -6.25
N GLN A 287 10.29 -15.13 -5.74
CA GLN A 287 9.62 -15.56 -4.51
C GLN A 287 8.96 -16.93 -4.65
N LYS A 288 8.25 -17.20 -5.77
CA LYS A 288 7.63 -18.51 -6.03
C LYS A 288 8.66 -19.64 -6.10
N LYS A 289 9.79 -19.41 -6.78
CA LYS A 289 10.89 -20.38 -6.87
C LYS A 289 11.45 -20.75 -5.50
N ARG A 290 11.66 -19.76 -4.62
CA ARG A 290 12.16 -19.99 -3.26
C ARG A 290 11.17 -20.73 -2.38
N SER A 291 9.89 -20.35 -2.42
CA SER A 291 8.85 -21.04 -1.67
C SER A 291 8.71 -22.51 -2.11
N ALA A 292 8.84 -22.80 -3.39
CA ALA A 292 8.85 -24.17 -3.90
C ALA A 292 10.09 -24.96 -3.42
N GLN A 293 11.28 -24.35 -3.43
CA GLN A 293 12.51 -24.96 -2.92
C GLN A 293 12.46 -25.23 -1.41
N GLN A 294 11.91 -24.32 -0.61
CA GLN A 294 11.74 -24.53 0.82
C GLN A 294 10.79 -25.70 1.12
N ARG A 295 9.64 -25.75 0.45
CA ARG A 295 8.71 -26.89 0.59
C ARG A 295 9.34 -28.23 0.19
N ALA A 296 10.15 -28.25 -0.88
CA ALA A 296 10.85 -29.44 -1.30
C ALA A 296 11.92 -29.90 -0.28
N MET A 297 12.61 -28.95 0.37
CA MET A 297 13.57 -29.28 1.44
C MET A 297 12.90 -29.78 2.72
N GLU A 298 11.75 -29.21 3.09
CA GLU A 298 10.97 -29.68 4.24
C GLU A 298 10.43 -31.10 4.02
N HIS A 299 9.92 -31.41 2.80
CA HIS A 299 9.50 -32.76 2.43
C HIS A 299 10.65 -33.79 2.45
N ARG A 300 11.86 -33.39 2.05
CA ARG A 300 13.04 -34.27 2.13
C ARG A 300 13.47 -34.53 3.56
N LYS A 301 13.36 -33.55 4.46
CA LYS A 301 13.69 -33.71 5.90
C LYS A 301 12.66 -34.59 6.61
N SER A 302 11.38 -34.49 6.29
CA SER A 302 10.32 -35.30 6.89
C SER A 302 10.29 -36.75 6.36
N GLY A 303 10.67 -36.99 5.09
CA GLY A 303 10.74 -38.32 4.51
C GLY A 303 12.01 -39.11 4.81
N GLY A 304 13.04 -38.50 5.38
CA GLY A 304 14.29 -39.17 5.81
C GLY A 304 14.31 -39.60 7.27
N GLN A 305 13.18 -39.46 7.98
CA GLN A 305 13.03 -39.90 9.38
C GLN A 305 12.13 -41.15 9.51
N GLN A 306 11.79 -41.82 8.41
CA GLN A 306 11.21 -43.16 8.36
C GLN A 306 12.24 -44.17 7.86
#